data_aba8bd92f1e7a47b48c08f12c97ca2bc
#
_entry.id   aba8bd92f1e7a47b48c08f12c97ca2bc
#
_cell.length_a   1.000
_cell.length_b   1.000
_cell.length_c   1.000
_cell.angle_alpha   90.00
_cell.angle_beta   90.00
_cell.angle_gamma   90.00
#
_symmetry.space_group_name_H-M   'P 1'
#
loop_
_entity.id
_entity.type
_entity.pdbx_description
1 polymer ?
#
loop_
_entity_poly.entity_id
_entity_poly.type
_entity_poly.pdbx_seq_one_letter_code
_entity_poly.pdbx_strand_id
1 'polypeptide(L)'
;LQRSVFIGWDPREAAAFAVARSSLKRHLTQPIPVRGLVLDDLISSGLYTRPTTRKVNGEGRFEMVDILSIREDYDGRVATQHANARFLVPHIAKEGWALFCDGDVMFRGNVARLFDSLNPKYAVYCVKHKHEPSAGMKMDGQQQTRYARKNWSSFLVFNAQHEANRALTLDLVNTLPGRDLHRLCWLEDGQIGELGIEWNWLAGCSKPVDDPKVVHFTLGTPDMAGYERSAYSDEWRAQLNNWAA
;
A
#
# COMPACT_ATOMS: atom_id res chain seq x y z
N LEU A 1 -3.73 22.94 2.99
CA LEU A 1 -2.99 22.08 2.04
C LEU A 1 -3.97 21.14 1.34
N GLN A 2 -3.76 20.91 0.04
CA GLN A 2 -4.52 19.93 -0.73
C GLN A 2 -4.34 18.53 -0.12
N ARG A 3 -5.39 17.69 -0.18
CA ARG A 3 -5.40 16.33 0.37
C ARG A 3 -5.99 15.37 -0.65
N SER A 4 -5.41 14.19 -0.77
CA SER A 4 -5.92 13.13 -1.65
C SER A 4 -5.60 11.76 -1.09
N VAL A 5 -6.39 10.75 -1.48
CA VAL A 5 -6.17 9.36 -1.12
C VAL A 5 -6.13 8.51 -2.38
N PHE A 6 -5.12 7.66 -2.45
CA PHE A 6 -4.91 6.68 -3.51
C PHE A 6 -4.94 5.28 -2.90
N ILE A 7 -5.85 4.45 -3.37
CA ILE A 7 -5.97 3.05 -2.94
C ILE A 7 -5.42 2.18 -4.07
N GLY A 8 -4.50 1.29 -3.76
CA GLY A 8 -3.95 0.35 -4.71
C GLY A 8 -5.04 -0.50 -5.37
N TRP A 9 -5.06 -0.55 -6.70
CA TRP A 9 -5.99 -1.36 -7.47
C TRP A 9 -5.29 -2.58 -8.06
N ASP A 10 -5.89 -3.74 -7.85
CA ASP A 10 -5.57 -4.97 -8.57
C ASP A 10 -6.90 -5.67 -8.90
N PRO A 11 -7.15 -6.07 -10.16
CA PRO A 11 -8.41 -6.71 -10.54
C PRO A 11 -8.68 -8.03 -9.82
N ARG A 12 -7.62 -8.69 -9.30
CA ARG A 12 -7.73 -9.92 -8.48
C ARG A 12 -8.27 -9.65 -7.08
N GLU A 13 -8.20 -8.40 -6.62
CA GLU A 13 -8.56 -7.96 -5.26
C GLU A 13 -9.72 -6.95 -5.28
N ALA A 14 -10.64 -7.06 -6.26
CA ALA A 14 -11.72 -6.09 -6.44
C ALA A 14 -12.63 -5.95 -5.22
N ALA A 15 -12.93 -7.04 -4.50
CA ALA A 15 -13.73 -7.01 -3.28
C ALA A 15 -13.00 -6.26 -2.15
N ALA A 16 -11.71 -6.50 -1.97
CA ALA A 16 -10.88 -5.80 -1.00
C ALA A 16 -10.86 -4.28 -1.28
N PHE A 17 -10.61 -3.89 -2.52
CA PHE A 17 -10.64 -2.48 -2.94
C PHE A 17 -12.01 -1.83 -2.69
N ALA A 18 -13.12 -2.54 -2.95
CA ALA A 18 -14.46 -2.03 -2.69
C ALA A 18 -14.67 -1.75 -1.20
N VAL A 19 -14.21 -2.66 -0.32
CA VAL A 19 -14.24 -2.47 1.13
C VAL A 19 -13.36 -1.31 1.57
N ALA A 20 -12.12 -1.22 1.08
CA ALA A 20 -11.22 -0.11 1.41
C ALA A 20 -11.84 1.24 1.05
N ARG A 21 -12.37 1.37 -0.17
CA ARG A 21 -13.00 2.61 -0.66
C ARG A 21 -14.29 2.95 0.09
N SER A 22 -15.16 1.97 0.32
CA SER A 22 -16.44 2.15 1.02
C SER A 22 -16.22 2.55 2.48
N SER A 23 -15.38 1.81 3.21
CA SER A 23 -15.06 2.09 4.60
C SER A 23 -14.38 3.45 4.77
N LEU A 24 -13.44 3.82 3.90
CA LEU A 24 -12.81 5.13 3.91
C LEU A 24 -13.86 6.25 3.78
N LYS A 25 -14.70 6.19 2.75
CA LYS A 25 -15.72 7.22 2.49
C LYS A 25 -16.70 7.38 3.64
N ARG A 26 -17.05 6.29 4.33
CA ARG A 26 -17.95 6.33 5.49
C ARG A 26 -17.36 7.11 6.67
N HIS A 27 -16.06 7.09 6.85
CA HIS A 27 -15.39 7.74 7.98
C HIS A 27 -14.88 9.16 7.66
N LEU A 28 -14.95 9.60 6.40
CA LEU A 28 -14.56 10.97 6.04
C LEU A 28 -15.61 11.97 6.54
N THR A 29 -15.15 12.97 7.29
CA THR A 29 -15.98 14.09 7.78
C THR A 29 -15.93 15.30 6.87
N GLN A 30 -15.08 15.29 5.85
CA GLN A 30 -14.96 16.34 4.84
C GLN A 30 -14.58 15.72 3.49
N PRO A 31 -14.94 16.36 2.37
CA PRO A 31 -14.67 15.82 1.05
C PRO A 31 -13.16 15.79 0.79
N ILE A 32 -12.64 14.59 0.55
CA ILE A 32 -11.26 14.35 0.12
C ILE A 32 -11.34 13.47 -1.14
N PRO A 33 -10.67 13.84 -2.25
CA PRO A 33 -10.60 13.00 -3.44
C PRO A 33 -10.02 11.62 -3.13
N VAL A 34 -10.76 10.56 -3.49
CA VAL A 34 -10.36 9.15 -3.34
C VAL A 34 -10.30 8.51 -4.71
N ARG A 35 -9.14 8.01 -5.10
CA ARG A 35 -8.87 7.42 -6.42
C ARG A 35 -8.28 6.01 -6.28
N GLY A 36 -8.61 5.13 -7.21
CA GLY A 36 -7.85 3.91 -7.44
C GLY A 36 -6.51 4.24 -8.10
N LEU A 37 -5.43 3.60 -7.64
CA LEU A 37 -4.15 3.64 -8.31
C LEU A 37 -4.09 2.50 -9.32
N VAL A 38 -4.52 2.77 -10.56
CA VAL A 38 -4.68 1.79 -11.64
C VAL A 38 -3.42 1.77 -12.49
N LEU A 39 -2.77 0.61 -12.60
CA LEU A 39 -1.50 0.49 -13.34
C LEU A 39 -1.66 0.82 -14.82
N ASP A 40 -2.73 0.36 -15.47
CA ASP A 40 -2.95 0.58 -16.91
C ASP A 40 -3.12 2.07 -17.24
N ASP A 41 -3.75 2.86 -16.35
CA ASP A 41 -3.85 4.31 -16.49
C ASP A 41 -2.48 4.98 -16.39
N LEU A 42 -1.61 4.50 -15.50
CA LEU A 42 -0.26 5.02 -15.32
C LEU A 42 0.66 4.68 -16.50
N ILE A 43 0.50 3.50 -17.08
CA ILE A 43 1.21 3.09 -18.31
C ILE A 43 0.74 3.98 -19.47
N SER A 44 -0.58 4.12 -19.64
CA SER A 44 -1.17 4.90 -20.74
C SER A 44 -0.80 6.38 -20.68
N SER A 45 -0.61 6.92 -19.47
CA SER A 45 -0.16 8.30 -19.26
C SER A 45 1.36 8.49 -19.37
N GLY A 46 2.13 7.42 -19.56
CA GLY A 46 3.60 7.46 -19.60
C GLY A 46 4.28 7.67 -18.25
N LEU A 47 3.53 7.66 -17.13
CA LEU A 47 4.10 7.79 -15.79
C LEU A 47 4.80 6.50 -15.33
N TYR A 48 4.30 5.33 -15.74
CA TYR A 48 4.87 4.04 -15.40
C TYR A 48 5.44 3.38 -16.66
N THR A 49 6.76 3.30 -16.73
CA THR A 49 7.50 2.74 -17.86
C THR A 49 8.42 1.59 -17.46
N ARG A 50 8.28 1.08 -16.23
CA ARG A 50 9.08 -0.04 -15.72
C ARG A 50 8.91 -1.28 -16.60
N PRO A 51 10.00 -1.96 -16.95
CA PRO A 51 9.93 -3.19 -17.71
C PRO A 51 9.32 -4.30 -16.86
N THR A 52 8.10 -4.69 -17.21
CA THR A 52 7.36 -5.77 -16.55
C THR A 52 6.99 -6.84 -17.56
N THR A 53 6.89 -8.07 -17.11
CA THR A 53 6.40 -9.19 -17.91
C THR A 53 5.37 -9.97 -17.12
N ARG A 54 4.52 -10.73 -17.82
CA ARG A 54 3.55 -11.65 -17.22
C ARG A 54 4.05 -13.06 -17.42
N LYS A 55 4.12 -13.83 -16.34
CA LYS A 55 4.40 -15.27 -16.37
C LYS A 55 3.16 -16.01 -15.91
N VAL A 56 2.97 -17.20 -16.43
CA VAL A 56 1.95 -18.16 -15.94
C VAL A 56 2.66 -19.08 -14.97
N ASN A 57 2.18 -19.13 -13.73
CA ASN A 57 2.72 -20.06 -12.73
C ASN A 57 2.25 -21.50 -12.97
N GLY A 58 2.76 -22.47 -12.18
CA GLY A 58 2.40 -23.86 -12.28
C GLY A 58 0.91 -24.19 -12.05
N GLU A 59 0.14 -23.24 -11.53
CA GLU A 59 -1.32 -23.34 -11.31
C GLU A 59 -2.13 -22.65 -12.42
N GLY A 60 -1.49 -22.18 -13.49
CA GLY A 60 -2.14 -21.48 -14.60
C GLY A 60 -2.53 -20.03 -14.30
N ARG A 61 -2.05 -19.45 -13.19
CA ARG A 61 -2.31 -18.05 -12.82
C ARG A 61 -1.27 -17.11 -13.40
N PHE A 62 -1.71 -15.93 -13.82
CA PHE A 62 -0.79 -14.88 -14.26
C PHE A 62 -0.14 -14.20 -13.05
N GLU A 63 1.17 -14.12 -13.08
CA GLU A 63 1.99 -13.39 -12.13
C GLU A 63 2.71 -12.26 -12.86
N MET A 64 2.75 -11.08 -12.26
CA MET A 64 3.53 -9.97 -12.77
C MET A 64 4.96 -10.06 -12.25
N VAL A 65 5.91 -9.87 -13.14
CA VAL A 65 7.35 -9.86 -12.83
C VAL A 65 7.91 -8.48 -13.17
N ASP A 66 8.50 -7.83 -12.20
CA ASP A 66 9.29 -6.62 -12.36
C ASP A 66 10.73 -7.03 -12.73
N ILE A 67 11.12 -6.81 -13.97
CA ILE A 67 12.42 -7.23 -14.50
C ILE A 67 13.58 -6.59 -13.72
N LEU A 68 13.42 -5.36 -13.26
CA LEU A 68 14.43 -4.63 -12.48
C LEU A 68 14.65 -5.21 -11.07
N SER A 69 13.71 -6.02 -10.60
CA SER A 69 13.79 -6.67 -9.28
C SER A 69 14.36 -8.09 -9.34
N ILE A 70 14.64 -8.62 -10.54
CA ILE A 70 15.24 -9.97 -10.71
C ILE A 70 16.67 -9.96 -10.15
N ARG A 71 16.97 -10.94 -9.32
CA ARG A 71 18.29 -11.18 -8.73
C ARG A 71 18.54 -12.69 -8.68
N GLU A 72 19.76 -13.05 -8.30
CA GLU A 72 20.16 -14.45 -8.12
C GLU A 72 19.25 -15.21 -7.14
N ASP A 73 18.78 -14.52 -6.08
CA ASP A 73 17.92 -15.06 -5.02
C ASP A 73 16.44 -14.67 -5.15
N TYR A 74 16.03 -13.99 -6.23
CA TYR A 74 14.66 -13.50 -6.38
C TYR A 74 14.26 -13.31 -7.85
N ASP A 75 13.17 -13.94 -8.26
CA ASP A 75 12.70 -13.97 -9.66
C ASP A 75 11.89 -12.73 -10.09
N GLY A 76 11.83 -11.69 -9.25
CA GLY A 76 11.20 -10.41 -9.58
C GLY A 76 9.67 -10.41 -9.49
N ARG A 77 9.03 -11.45 -8.95
CA ARG A 77 7.57 -11.48 -8.78
C ARG A 77 7.10 -10.36 -7.86
N VAL A 78 6.03 -9.68 -8.26
CA VAL A 78 5.38 -8.66 -7.44
C VAL A 78 3.97 -9.12 -7.05
N ALA A 79 3.60 -8.88 -5.80
CA ALA A 79 2.35 -9.36 -5.24
C ALA A 79 1.13 -8.73 -5.94
N THR A 80 1.19 -7.44 -6.25
CA THR A 80 0.08 -6.67 -6.83
C THR A 80 0.54 -5.75 -7.95
N GLN A 81 -0.38 -5.36 -8.84
CA GLN A 81 -0.10 -4.43 -9.94
C GLN A 81 0.39 -3.06 -9.43
N HIS A 82 -0.07 -2.63 -8.26
CA HIS A 82 0.31 -1.34 -7.67
C HIS A 82 1.60 -1.39 -6.84
N ALA A 83 2.28 -2.53 -6.74
CA ALA A 83 3.44 -2.71 -5.85
C ALA A 83 4.49 -1.60 -6.00
N ASN A 84 4.95 -1.30 -7.23
CA ASN A 84 5.91 -0.23 -7.49
C ASN A 84 5.24 1.09 -7.90
N ALA A 85 4.02 1.03 -8.43
CA ALA A 85 3.27 2.22 -8.87
C ALA A 85 2.94 3.19 -7.71
N ARG A 86 2.88 2.70 -6.46
CA ARG A 86 2.64 3.52 -5.26
C ARG A 86 3.62 4.69 -5.11
N PHE A 87 4.82 4.56 -5.62
CA PHE A 87 5.85 5.61 -5.55
C PHE A 87 5.64 6.74 -6.57
N LEU A 88 4.67 6.60 -7.47
CA LEU A 88 4.23 7.68 -8.37
C LEU A 88 3.21 8.62 -7.72
N VAL A 89 2.68 8.29 -6.55
CA VAL A 89 1.64 9.09 -5.86
C VAL A 89 2.03 10.56 -5.69
N PRO A 90 3.24 10.95 -5.25
CA PRO A 90 3.59 12.37 -5.17
C PRO A 90 3.61 13.08 -6.53
N HIS A 91 3.94 12.38 -7.62
CA HIS A 91 3.90 12.93 -8.99
C HIS A 91 2.48 13.16 -9.49
N ILE A 92 1.52 12.30 -9.08
CA ILE A 92 0.11 12.42 -9.44
C ILE A 92 -0.57 13.53 -8.62
N ALA A 93 -0.28 13.59 -7.32
CA ALA A 93 -0.85 14.56 -6.40
C ALA A 93 -0.29 15.97 -6.63
N LYS A 94 1.00 16.08 -6.98
CA LYS A 94 1.77 17.30 -7.24
C LYS A 94 1.98 18.18 -6.02
N GLU A 95 0.99 18.32 -5.14
CA GLU A 95 1.04 19.19 -3.97
C GLU A 95 0.23 18.63 -2.79
N GLY A 96 0.54 19.14 -1.60
CA GLY A 96 -0.16 18.81 -0.36
C GLY A 96 0.13 17.40 0.15
N TRP A 97 -0.80 16.86 0.92
CA TRP A 97 -0.71 15.53 1.49
C TRP A 97 -1.41 14.49 0.63
N ALA A 98 -0.71 13.43 0.27
CA ALA A 98 -1.24 12.34 -0.53
C ALA A 98 -1.05 11.00 0.20
N LEU A 99 -2.14 10.39 0.66
CA LEU A 99 -2.13 9.06 1.24
C LEU A 99 -2.16 8.01 0.13
N PHE A 100 -1.26 7.05 0.21
CA PHE A 100 -1.37 5.76 -0.47
C PHE A 100 -1.63 4.65 0.55
N CYS A 101 -2.51 3.71 0.24
CA CYS A 101 -2.65 2.44 0.95
C CYS A 101 -2.83 1.28 -0.03
N ASP A 102 -2.47 0.07 0.42
CA ASP A 102 -2.79 -1.16 -0.31
C ASP A 102 -4.32 -1.35 -0.41
N GLY A 103 -4.78 -2.21 -1.34
CA GLY A 103 -6.20 -2.44 -1.60
C GLY A 103 -6.88 -3.29 -0.53
N ASP A 104 -6.11 -4.07 0.23
CA ASP A 104 -6.57 -5.03 1.24
C ASP A 104 -6.69 -4.44 2.66
N VAL A 105 -7.04 -3.15 2.74
CA VAL A 105 -7.28 -2.46 4.01
C VAL A 105 -8.76 -2.17 4.25
N MET A 106 -9.14 -2.04 5.51
CA MET A 106 -10.45 -1.52 5.93
C MET A 106 -10.24 -0.34 6.88
N PHE A 107 -10.83 0.81 6.53
CA PHE A 107 -10.77 2.00 7.36
C PHE A 107 -11.85 1.95 8.45
N ARG A 108 -11.45 2.32 9.68
CA ARG A 108 -12.26 2.49 10.87
C ARG A 108 -12.09 3.88 11.49
N GLY A 109 -11.10 4.62 11.02
CA GLY A 109 -10.77 5.96 11.48
C GLY A 109 -10.92 7.04 10.40
N ASN A 110 -11.03 8.29 10.85
CA ASN A 110 -11.16 9.44 9.97
C ASN A 110 -9.80 9.94 9.48
N VAL A 111 -9.49 9.69 8.20
CA VAL A 111 -8.23 10.11 7.55
C VAL A 111 -8.09 11.65 7.50
N ALA A 112 -9.20 12.41 7.52
CA ALA A 112 -9.09 13.86 7.56
C ALA A 112 -8.39 14.33 8.85
N ARG A 113 -8.67 13.68 9.99
CA ARG A 113 -7.98 13.95 11.26
C ARG A 113 -6.52 13.51 11.25
N LEU A 114 -6.21 12.42 10.54
CA LEU A 114 -4.82 12.03 10.33
C LEU A 114 -4.06 13.16 9.63
N PHE A 115 -4.58 13.68 8.51
CA PHE A 115 -3.93 14.77 7.79
C PHE A 115 -3.76 16.04 8.64
N ASP A 116 -4.71 16.33 9.55
CA ASP A 116 -4.63 17.48 10.48
C ASP A 116 -3.49 17.36 11.49
N SER A 117 -3.06 16.15 11.82
CA SER A 117 -2.00 15.88 12.81
C SER A 117 -0.58 15.86 12.22
N LEU A 118 -0.43 15.95 10.90
CA LEU A 118 0.87 15.79 10.25
C LEU A 118 1.73 17.06 10.34
N ASN A 119 3.02 16.88 10.62
CA ASN A 119 4.01 17.94 10.63
C ASN A 119 4.71 18.02 9.26
N PRO A 120 4.68 19.18 8.58
CA PRO A 120 5.25 19.33 7.23
C PRO A 120 6.78 19.19 7.16
N LYS A 121 7.47 19.07 8.28
CA LYS A 121 8.91 18.79 8.31
C LYS A 121 9.29 17.40 7.79
N TYR A 122 8.34 16.48 7.70
CA TYR A 122 8.58 15.14 7.19
C TYR A 122 8.14 15.00 5.73
N ALA A 123 8.97 14.32 4.95
CA ALA A 123 8.71 14.03 3.55
C ALA A 123 7.65 12.94 3.36
N VAL A 124 7.67 11.95 4.22
CA VAL A 124 6.74 10.81 4.22
C VAL A 124 6.41 10.42 5.65
N TYR A 125 5.17 9.99 5.88
CA TYR A 125 4.79 9.29 7.09
C TYR A 125 4.42 7.85 6.78
N CYS A 126 4.77 6.93 7.68
CA CYS A 126 4.35 5.54 7.64
C CYS A 126 4.29 4.96 9.07
N VAL A 127 3.67 3.80 9.20
CA VAL A 127 3.81 2.98 10.40
C VAL A 127 5.14 2.22 10.31
N LYS A 128 6.04 2.48 11.25
CA LYS A 128 7.37 1.83 11.30
C LYS A 128 7.27 0.46 11.93
N HIS A 129 6.70 -0.50 11.19
CA HIS A 129 6.59 -1.88 11.66
C HIS A 129 7.97 -2.44 12.04
N LYS A 130 8.09 -2.89 13.29
CA LYS A 130 9.23 -3.72 13.73
C LYS A 130 8.93 -5.15 13.28
N HIS A 131 9.35 -5.48 12.07
CA HIS A 131 9.10 -6.79 11.50
C HIS A 131 10.26 -7.74 11.83
N GLU A 132 10.05 -8.62 12.82
CA GLU A 132 10.83 -9.84 13.00
C GLU A 132 10.07 -10.96 12.27
N PRO A 133 10.42 -11.31 11.03
CA PRO A 133 9.71 -12.37 10.33
C PRO A 133 10.05 -13.70 10.99
N SER A 134 9.03 -14.43 11.46
CA SER A 134 9.11 -15.88 11.53
C SER A 134 9.43 -16.39 10.11
N ALA A 135 10.42 -17.25 9.98
CA ALA A 135 10.75 -17.89 8.72
C ALA A 135 9.55 -18.71 8.24
N GLY A 136 8.86 -18.25 7.21
CA GLY A 136 7.69 -18.90 6.65
C GLY A 136 7.37 -18.38 5.25
N MET A 137 6.82 -19.22 4.42
CA MET A 137 6.25 -18.84 3.12
C MET A 137 4.90 -18.15 3.34
N LYS A 138 4.61 -17.11 2.57
CA LYS A 138 3.23 -16.63 2.39
C LYS A 138 2.40 -17.71 1.72
N MET A 139 1.09 -17.76 1.99
CA MET A 139 0.19 -18.80 1.47
C MET A 139 0.08 -18.82 -0.07
N ASP A 140 0.51 -17.77 -0.76
CA ASP A 140 0.64 -17.73 -2.22
C ASP A 140 1.96 -18.33 -2.76
N GLY A 141 2.77 -18.99 -1.90
CA GLY A 141 4.05 -19.58 -2.26
C GLY A 141 5.21 -18.60 -2.44
N GLN A 142 5.03 -17.32 -2.11
CA GLN A 142 6.08 -16.31 -2.24
C GLN A 142 7.04 -16.35 -1.04
N GLN A 143 8.35 -16.35 -1.32
CA GLN A 143 9.38 -16.22 -0.28
C GLN A 143 9.35 -14.83 0.35
N GLN A 144 9.31 -14.79 1.68
CA GLN A 144 9.49 -13.54 2.42
C GLN A 144 10.96 -13.14 2.43
N THR A 145 11.32 -12.13 1.65
CA THR A 145 12.65 -11.51 1.75
C THR A 145 12.75 -10.60 2.96
N ARG A 146 13.82 -10.77 3.76
CA ARG A 146 14.14 -9.87 4.87
C ARG A 146 14.86 -8.64 4.34
N TYR A 147 14.32 -7.45 4.59
CA TYR A 147 14.99 -6.17 4.34
C TYR A 147 14.55 -5.11 5.35
N ALA A 148 15.41 -4.11 5.57
CA ALA A 148 15.08 -2.97 6.44
C ALA A 148 13.83 -2.24 5.95
N ARG A 149 13.04 -1.65 6.85
CA ARG A 149 11.79 -0.91 6.57
C ARG A 149 10.72 -1.74 5.85
N LYS A 150 10.69 -3.07 6.05
CA LYS A 150 9.67 -3.95 5.47
C LYS A 150 8.27 -3.59 5.98
N ASN A 151 7.25 -3.67 5.13
CA ASN A 151 5.86 -3.31 5.36
C ASN A 151 5.61 -1.81 5.64
N TRP A 152 6.62 -0.95 5.59
CA TRP A 152 6.44 0.48 5.78
C TRP A 152 5.68 1.12 4.61
N SER A 153 5.85 0.60 3.41
CA SER A 153 5.30 1.16 2.18
C SER A 153 3.85 0.78 1.87
N SER A 154 3.23 -0.05 2.70
CA SER A 154 1.82 -0.45 2.50
C SER A 154 0.81 0.64 2.88
N PHE A 155 1.24 1.62 3.69
CA PHE A 155 0.47 2.80 4.07
C PHE A 155 1.43 3.99 4.18
N LEU A 156 1.41 4.88 3.19
CA LEU A 156 2.32 6.01 3.07
C LEU A 156 1.53 7.31 2.95
N VAL A 157 1.90 8.31 3.73
CA VAL A 157 1.40 9.67 3.54
C VAL A 157 2.54 10.54 3.04
N PHE A 158 2.50 10.91 1.77
CA PHE A 158 3.51 11.75 1.14
C PHE A 158 3.18 13.24 1.36
N ASN A 159 4.18 14.01 1.75
CA ASN A 159 4.18 15.45 1.54
C ASN A 159 4.70 15.70 0.10
N ALA A 160 3.80 15.83 -0.86
CA ALA A 160 4.16 15.82 -2.28
C ALA A 160 5.11 16.95 -2.68
N GLN A 161 5.12 18.07 -1.95
CA GLN A 161 5.98 19.23 -2.22
C GLN A 161 7.26 19.27 -1.37
N HIS A 162 7.47 18.30 -0.46
CA HIS A 162 8.65 18.31 0.39
C HIS A 162 9.92 18.15 -0.46
N GLU A 163 10.95 18.95 -0.16
CA GLU A 163 12.19 19.00 -0.93
C GLU A 163 12.87 17.63 -1.08
N ALA A 164 12.87 16.81 -0.02
CA ALA A 164 13.46 15.47 -0.07
C ALA A 164 12.73 14.54 -1.06
N ASN A 165 11.44 14.74 -1.30
CA ASN A 165 10.70 13.94 -2.29
C ASN A 165 11.02 14.33 -3.74
N ARG A 166 11.76 15.41 -3.99
CA ARG A 166 12.28 15.73 -5.33
C ARG A 166 13.30 14.70 -5.83
N ALA A 167 13.98 14.00 -4.90
CA ALA A 167 14.88 12.91 -5.25
C ALA A 167 14.13 11.66 -5.76
N LEU A 168 12.84 11.50 -5.44
CA LEU A 168 11.98 10.46 -5.99
C LEU A 168 11.50 10.88 -7.39
N THR A 169 12.41 10.94 -8.36
CA THR A 169 12.08 11.30 -9.74
C THR A 169 11.29 10.20 -10.47
N LEU A 170 10.61 10.53 -11.55
CA LEU A 170 9.95 9.52 -12.40
C LEU A 170 10.95 8.48 -12.92
N ASP A 171 12.14 8.93 -13.29
CA ASP A 171 13.22 8.04 -13.71
C ASP A 171 13.61 7.08 -12.61
N LEU A 172 13.82 7.56 -11.39
CA LEU A 172 14.17 6.75 -10.24
C LEU A 172 13.09 5.68 -9.95
N VAL A 173 11.81 6.05 -9.98
CA VAL A 173 10.72 5.08 -9.81
C VAL A 173 10.71 4.03 -10.90
N ASN A 174 11.04 4.40 -12.14
CA ASN A 174 10.99 3.51 -13.29
C ASN A 174 12.27 2.68 -13.53
N THR A 175 13.37 2.94 -12.80
CA THR A 175 14.67 2.29 -13.03
C THR A 175 15.24 1.54 -11.83
N LEU A 176 14.88 1.93 -10.59
CA LEU A 176 15.40 1.25 -9.40
C LEU A 176 14.72 -0.10 -9.15
N PRO A 177 15.44 -1.07 -8.55
CA PRO A 177 14.82 -2.29 -8.03
C PRO A 177 13.70 -1.97 -7.04
N GLY A 178 12.57 -2.70 -7.13
CA GLY A 178 11.41 -2.48 -6.26
C GLY A 178 11.77 -2.51 -4.76
N ARG A 179 12.67 -3.42 -4.36
CA ARG A 179 13.16 -3.49 -2.98
C ARG A 179 13.71 -2.15 -2.46
N ASP A 180 14.43 -1.41 -3.29
CA ASP A 180 15.06 -0.17 -2.87
C ASP A 180 14.01 0.95 -2.75
N LEU A 181 13.04 0.98 -3.65
CA LEU A 181 11.86 1.86 -3.52
C LEU A 181 11.08 1.57 -2.24
N HIS A 182 10.78 0.29 -1.94
CA HIS A 182 10.05 -0.11 -0.73
C HIS A 182 10.79 0.22 0.57
N ARG A 183 12.12 0.35 0.52
CA ARG A 183 12.95 0.81 1.65
C ARG A 183 12.97 2.33 1.77
N LEU A 184 12.28 3.08 0.90
CA LEU A 184 12.30 4.53 0.86
C LEU A 184 13.75 5.05 0.73
N CYS A 185 14.52 4.46 -0.19
CA CYS A 185 15.96 4.66 -0.31
C CYS A 185 16.39 6.10 -0.60
N TRP A 186 15.47 6.94 -1.08
CA TRP A 186 15.71 8.37 -1.34
C TRP A 186 15.57 9.25 -0.07
N LEU A 187 15.18 8.65 1.08
CA LEU A 187 14.95 9.36 2.33
C LEU A 187 15.86 8.85 3.45
N GLU A 188 16.39 9.78 4.22
CA GLU A 188 17.02 9.52 5.50
C GLU A 188 15.95 9.25 6.57
N ASP A 189 16.33 8.57 7.67
CA ASP A 189 15.40 8.23 8.76
C ASP A 189 14.75 9.46 9.41
N GLY A 190 15.50 10.56 9.52
CA GLY A 190 15.03 11.84 10.05
C GLY A 190 13.98 12.54 9.18
N GLN A 191 13.82 12.14 7.91
CA GLN A 191 12.85 12.69 6.97
C GLN A 191 11.55 11.88 6.94
N ILE A 192 11.50 10.73 7.64
CA ILE A 192 10.35 9.83 7.70
C ILE A 192 9.67 9.96 9.06
N GLY A 193 8.47 10.54 9.06
CA GLY A 193 7.61 10.61 10.23
C GLY A 193 7.00 9.25 10.57
N GLU A 194 6.65 9.06 11.83
CA GLU A 194 6.04 7.83 12.33
C GLU A 194 4.56 8.05 12.62
N LEU A 195 3.73 7.12 12.15
CA LEU A 195 2.32 6.98 12.51
C LEU A 195 2.19 5.93 13.61
N GLY A 196 1.20 6.08 14.47
CA GLY A 196 0.83 5.05 15.42
C GLY A 196 0.41 3.75 14.72
N ILE A 197 0.65 2.62 15.36
CA ILE A 197 0.36 1.28 14.81
C ILE A 197 -1.10 1.10 14.39
N GLU A 198 -2.02 1.83 15.03
CA GLU A 198 -3.45 1.82 14.74
C GLU A 198 -3.78 2.25 13.31
N TRP A 199 -2.89 3.01 12.64
CA TRP A 199 -3.09 3.47 11.25
C TRP A 199 -2.69 2.46 10.18
N ASN A 200 -2.07 1.37 10.57
CA ASN A 200 -1.78 0.23 9.66
C ASN A 200 -1.61 -1.04 10.48
N TRP A 201 -2.65 -1.42 11.24
CA TRP A 201 -2.64 -2.61 12.07
C TRP A 201 -2.77 -3.86 11.21
N LEU A 202 -1.75 -4.72 11.22
CA LEU A 202 -1.68 -5.91 10.39
C LEU A 202 -2.45 -7.05 11.05
N ALA A 203 -3.58 -7.46 10.47
CA ALA A 203 -4.40 -8.56 10.96
C ALA A 203 -3.59 -9.87 10.99
N GLY A 204 -3.62 -10.55 12.12
CA GLY A 204 -2.87 -11.80 12.33
C GLY A 204 -1.36 -11.64 12.54
N CYS A 205 -0.79 -10.42 12.41
CA CYS A 205 0.65 -10.16 12.55
C CYS A 205 0.96 -9.19 13.68
N SER A 206 0.20 -8.11 13.82
CA SER A 206 0.42 -7.08 14.84
C SER A 206 -0.09 -7.53 16.19
N LYS A 207 0.55 -7.05 17.26
CA LYS A 207 -0.01 -7.18 18.62
C LYS A 207 -1.39 -6.51 18.67
N PRO A 208 -2.33 -7.00 19.50
CA PRO A 208 -3.63 -6.37 19.66
C PRO A 208 -3.53 -4.90 20.03
N VAL A 209 -4.41 -4.08 19.45
CA VAL A 209 -4.66 -2.69 19.82
C VAL A 209 -6.16 -2.52 20.04
N ASP A 210 -6.57 -1.63 20.94
CA ASP A 210 -7.98 -1.50 21.32
C ASP A 210 -8.87 -1.00 20.17
N ASP A 211 -8.36 -0.06 19.34
CA ASP A 211 -9.13 0.57 18.28
C ASP A 211 -8.27 0.89 17.05
N PRO A 212 -7.98 -0.12 16.21
CA PRO A 212 -7.25 0.10 14.98
C PRO A 212 -8.07 1.03 14.05
N LYS A 213 -7.42 2.08 13.55
CA LYS A 213 -8.00 3.05 12.61
C LYS A 213 -7.99 2.53 11.18
N VAL A 214 -7.04 1.65 10.89
CA VAL A 214 -6.92 0.91 9.63
C VAL A 214 -6.53 -0.53 9.95
N VAL A 215 -7.37 -1.48 9.54
CA VAL A 215 -7.09 -2.91 9.58
C VAL A 215 -6.56 -3.32 8.22
N HIS A 216 -5.36 -3.89 8.18
CA HIS A 216 -4.72 -4.35 6.95
C HIS A 216 -4.66 -5.89 6.94
N PHE A 217 -5.32 -6.48 5.96
CA PHE A 217 -5.44 -7.94 5.80
C PHE A 217 -4.27 -8.51 4.99
N THR A 218 -3.04 -8.17 5.39
CA THR A 218 -1.80 -8.47 4.65
C THR A 218 -1.54 -9.96 4.38
N LEU A 219 -2.19 -10.86 5.11
CA LEU A 219 -2.09 -12.32 4.90
C LEU A 219 -3.16 -12.84 3.94
N GLY A 220 -4.32 -12.19 3.91
CA GLY A 220 -5.47 -12.52 3.09
C GLY A 220 -6.74 -11.88 3.63
N THR A 221 -7.65 -11.51 2.74
CA THR A 221 -8.94 -10.88 3.07
C THR A 221 -10.01 -11.92 3.44
N PRO A 222 -11.06 -11.54 4.18
CA PRO A 222 -12.10 -12.47 4.65
C PRO A 222 -12.90 -13.20 3.57
N ASP A 223 -12.79 -12.84 2.31
CA ASP A 223 -13.37 -13.54 1.16
C ASP A 223 -12.45 -14.64 0.60
N MET A 224 -11.20 -14.70 1.06
CA MET A 224 -10.23 -15.73 0.66
C MET A 224 -10.33 -16.96 1.55
N ALA A 225 -10.16 -18.15 0.95
CA ALA A 225 -10.16 -19.43 1.67
C ALA A 225 -9.08 -19.46 2.75
N GLY A 226 -9.48 -19.81 3.98
CA GLY A 226 -8.61 -19.85 5.15
C GLY A 226 -8.53 -18.54 5.95
N TYR A 227 -9.13 -17.44 5.46
CA TYR A 227 -9.14 -16.14 6.15
C TYR A 227 -10.54 -15.67 6.56
N GLU A 228 -11.56 -16.51 6.41
CA GLU A 228 -12.96 -16.19 6.64
C GLU A 228 -13.23 -15.76 8.09
N ARG A 229 -12.38 -16.17 9.03
CA ARG A 229 -12.49 -15.89 10.47
C ARG A 229 -11.37 -15.00 10.99
N SER A 230 -10.71 -14.24 10.11
CA SER A 230 -9.70 -13.28 10.53
C SER A 230 -10.32 -12.18 11.42
N ALA A 231 -9.49 -11.51 12.21
CA ALA A 231 -9.95 -10.38 13.03
C ALA A 231 -10.67 -9.35 12.16
N TYR A 232 -11.79 -8.82 12.65
CA TYR A 232 -12.67 -7.86 11.95
C TYR A 232 -13.34 -8.40 10.67
N SER A 233 -13.39 -9.71 10.46
CA SER A 233 -13.99 -10.31 9.26
C SER A 233 -15.49 -10.00 9.11
N ASP A 234 -16.24 -9.91 10.20
CA ASP A 234 -17.68 -9.58 10.15
C ASP A 234 -17.91 -8.11 9.76
N GLU A 235 -17.07 -7.21 10.29
CA GLU A 235 -17.10 -5.79 9.92
C GLU A 235 -16.71 -5.60 8.45
N TRP A 236 -15.70 -6.34 7.96
CA TRP A 236 -15.29 -6.35 6.57
C TRP A 236 -16.42 -6.79 5.63
N ARG A 237 -17.12 -7.91 5.97
CA ARG A 237 -18.28 -8.39 5.17
C ARG A 237 -19.43 -7.40 5.17
N ALA A 238 -19.71 -6.77 6.31
CA ALA A 238 -20.72 -5.73 6.39
C ALA A 238 -20.39 -4.54 5.46
N GLN A 239 -19.12 -4.16 5.35
CA GLN A 239 -18.68 -3.12 4.42
C GLN A 239 -18.83 -3.54 2.96
N LEU A 240 -18.52 -4.79 2.60
CA LEU A 240 -18.69 -5.32 1.26
C LEU A 240 -20.17 -5.35 0.85
N ASN A 241 -21.05 -5.83 1.71
CA ASN A 241 -22.49 -5.88 1.45
C ASN A 241 -23.09 -4.48 1.22
N ASN A 242 -22.63 -3.49 1.97
CA ASN A 242 -23.07 -2.10 1.80
C ASN A 242 -22.54 -1.44 0.50
N TRP A 243 -21.50 -1.97 -0.09
CA TRP A 243 -21.02 -1.53 -1.40
C TRP A 243 -21.88 -2.08 -2.54
N ALA A 244 -22.39 -3.31 -2.39
CA ALA A 244 -23.22 -3.99 -3.39
C ALA A 244 -24.69 -3.55 -3.41
N ALA A 245 -25.15 -2.82 -2.38
CA ALA A 245 -26.49 -2.26 -2.26
C ALA A 245 -26.58 -0.84 -2.84
#